data_c8ba487a516f916014d8afc767f914da
#
_entry.id   c8ba487a516f916014d8afc767f914da
#
_cell.length_a   1.000
_cell.length_b   1.000
_cell.length_c   1.000
_cell.angle_alpha   90.00
_cell.angle_beta   90.00
_cell.angle_gamma   90.00
#
_symmetry.space_group_name_H-M   'P 1'
#
loop_
_entity.id
_entity.type
_entity.pdbx_description
1 polymer ?
#
loop_
_entity_poly.entity_id
_entity_poly.type
_entity_poly.pdbx_seq_one_letter_code
_entity_poly.pdbx_strand_id
1 'polypeptide(L)'
;ILPGKVPKDNHRLIVDEIFKVFDSQPDRDLTLKDFSTEILNLMKSLDWHQKLKTDEQRLNKVINEDNNSYFKFLNDKQGKSVIDPVIYANIKIAVDEIKANENVCNLMQIDIEPAEGVEVFNELMLKMPSKKLPFGFKGAVDNVVIDHNTQTIFITDLKTLGKNIQDFPDSVEYYKYWMQAVIYKHLVINEFLTKKDKSSKDWNIVVTFVVIDKNNLIYPFQVSQESMIEWEKRFTEVLKEVSYHYVEKDYNLPYALACNTVKL
;
A
#
# COMPACT_ATOMS: atom_id res chain seq x y z
N ILE A 1 5.41 13.56 -8.97
CA ILE A 1 5.38 13.35 -10.44
C ILE A 1 6.81 13.48 -10.93
N LEU A 2 7.24 12.61 -11.86
CA LEU A 2 8.55 12.71 -12.49
C LEU A 2 8.67 14.03 -13.25
N PRO A 3 9.82 14.74 -13.21
CA PRO A 3 10.02 15.94 -14.00
C PRO A 3 9.98 15.58 -15.50
N GLY A 4 9.50 16.50 -16.34
CA GLY A 4 9.38 16.29 -17.79
C GLY A 4 10.70 15.95 -18.50
N LYS A 5 11.83 16.39 -17.93
CA LYS A 5 13.18 16.03 -18.35
C LYS A 5 14.04 15.66 -17.17
N VAL A 6 14.61 14.46 -17.21
CA VAL A 6 15.67 14.02 -16.28
C VAL A 6 17.01 14.24 -16.98
N PRO A 7 17.98 14.92 -16.33
CA PRO A 7 19.30 15.07 -16.91
C PRO A 7 19.94 13.71 -17.23
N LYS A 8 20.79 13.66 -18.23
CA LYS A 8 21.49 12.44 -18.67
C LYS A 8 22.97 12.53 -18.29
N ASP A 9 23.59 11.37 -18.19
CA ASP A 9 25.05 11.23 -18.04
C ASP A 9 25.63 12.10 -16.90
N ASN A 10 26.70 12.85 -17.22
CA ASN A 10 27.43 13.65 -16.25
C ASN A 10 26.60 14.78 -15.59
N HIS A 11 25.60 15.32 -16.27
CA HIS A 11 24.68 16.31 -15.67
C HIS A 11 23.95 15.70 -14.49
N ARG A 12 23.37 14.52 -14.70
CA ARG A 12 22.64 13.80 -13.64
C ARG A 12 23.58 13.45 -12.48
N LEU A 13 24.74 12.93 -12.78
CA LEU A 13 25.73 12.55 -11.77
C LEU A 13 26.13 13.75 -10.90
N ILE A 14 26.38 14.91 -11.50
CA ILE A 14 26.72 16.14 -10.76
C ILE A 14 25.55 16.57 -9.88
N VAL A 15 24.34 16.60 -10.42
CA VAL A 15 23.17 17.04 -9.63
C VAL A 15 22.90 16.05 -8.49
N ASP A 16 23.02 14.75 -8.71
CA ASP A 16 22.83 13.73 -7.68
C ASP A 16 23.90 13.84 -6.56
N GLU A 17 25.17 14.14 -6.89
CA GLU A 17 26.22 14.35 -5.91
C GLU A 17 26.03 15.67 -5.12
N ILE A 18 25.65 16.75 -5.80
CA ILE A 18 25.31 18.01 -5.12
C ILE A 18 24.11 17.80 -4.20
N PHE A 19 23.10 17.02 -4.61
CA PHE A 19 21.96 16.75 -3.77
C PHE A 19 22.34 16.02 -2.46
N LYS A 20 23.32 15.11 -2.49
CA LYS A 20 23.81 14.46 -1.26
C LYS A 20 24.44 15.47 -0.28
N VAL A 21 25.15 16.49 -0.80
CA VAL A 21 25.68 17.59 0.03
C VAL A 21 24.53 18.43 0.59
N PHE A 22 23.54 18.75 -0.24
CA PHE A 22 22.35 19.51 0.13
C PHE A 22 21.53 18.80 1.21
N ASP A 23 21.32 17.48 1.08
CA ASP A 23 20.49 16.70 2.00
C ASP A 23 21.03 16.71 3.44
N SER A 24 22.31 17.00 3.63
CA SER A 24 22.93 17.19 4.93
C SER A 24 22.72 18.59 5.52
N GLN A 25 22.11 19.53 4.77
CA GLN A 25 21.93 20.91 5.18
C GLN A 25 20.48 21.20 5.62
N PRO A 26 20.29 22.04 6.63
CA PRO A 26 18.95 22.36 7.15
C PRO A 26 18.15 23.33 6.24
N ASP A 27 18.83 24.15 5.44
CA ASP A 27 18.21 25.15 4.57
C ASP A 27 17.78 24.51 3.24
N ARG A 28 16.46 24.51 2.96
CA ARG A 28 15.87 23.86 1.79
C ARG A 28 15.56 24.82 0.63
N ASP A 29 15.84 26.10 0.78
CA ASP A 29 15.66 27.09 -0.28
C ASP A 29 16.89 27.22 -1.21
N LEU A 30 17.93 26.42 -0.96
CA LEU A 30 19.15 26.38 -1.77
C LEU A 30 18.88 25.87 -3.17
N THR A 31 19.62 26.41 -4.12
CA THR A 31 19.58 26.06 -5.55
C THR A 31 20.93 25.53 -6.02
N LEU A 32 21.03 24.97 -7.23
CA LEU A 32 22.32 24.56 -7.79
C LEU A 32 23.35 25.70 -7.85
N LYS A 33 22.92 26.97 -7.93
CA LYS A 33 23.81 28.12 -7.97
C LYS A 33 24.61 28.27 -6.67
N ASP A 34 24.02 27.89 -5.55
CA ASP A 34 24.64 27.98 -4.22
C ASP A 34 25.78 26.98 -4.02
N PHE A 35 25.84 25.95 -4.90
CA PHE A 35 26.89 24.91 -4.93
C PHE A 35 27.88 25.07 -6.09
N SER A 36 28.11 26.29 -6.55
CA SER A 36 28.96 26.56 -7.73
C SER A 36 30.39 26.05 -7.56
N THR A 37 30.96 26.13 -6.36
CA THR A 37 32.31 25.62 -6.07
C THR A 37 32.36 24.10 -6.15
N GLU A 38 31.40 23.42 -5.55
CA GLU A 38 31.30 21.97 -5.55
C GLU A 38 31.08 21.42 -6.97
N ILE A 39 30.21 22.09 -7.75
CA ILE A 39 29.97 21.76 -9.16
C ILE A 39 31.28 21.86 -9.96
N LEU A 40 32.06 22.94 -9.80
CA LEU A 40 33.35 23.10 -10.50
C LEU A 40 34.36 22.02 -10.10
N ASN A 41 34.43 21.67 -8.83
CA ASN A 41 35.29 20.60 -8.34
C ASN A 41 34.90 19.23 -8.93
N LEU A 42 33.61 18.93 -8.99
CA LEU A 42 33.12 17.69 -9.62
C LEU A 42 33.38 17.68 -11.12
N MET A 43 33.17 18.79 -11.83
CA MET A 43 33.47 18.89 -13.26
C MET A 43 34.95 18.69 -13.53
N LYS A 44 35.83 19.18 -12.65
CA LYS A 44 37.29 19.00 -12.74
C LYS A 44 37.69 17.54 -12.48
N SER A 45 37.12 16.90 -11.46
CA SER A 45 37.38 15.49 -11.14
C SER A 45 36.92 14.52 -12.24
N LEU A 46 35.88 14.90 -12.97
CA LEU A 46 35.34 14.12 -14.11
C LEU A 46 36.01 14.47 -15.46
N ASP A 47 37.01 15.36 -15.46
CA ASP A 47 37.61 15.93 -16.69
C ASP A 47 36.58 16.46 -17.69
N TRP A 48 35.47 17.05 -17.18
CA TRP A 48 34.33 17.41 -17.97
C TRP A 48 34.32 18.92 -18.28
N HIS A 49 34.09 19.28 -19.53
CA HIS A 49 34.12 20.65 -20.05
C HIS A 49 35.39 21.47 -19.73
N GLN A 50 36.53 20.80 -19.51
CA GLN A 50 37.79 21.47 -19.19
C GLN A 50 38.36 22.32 -20.35
N LYS A 51 37.89 22.09 -21.58
CA LYS A 51 38.22 22.93 -22.75
C LYS A 51 37.58 24.29 -22.75
N LEU A 52 36.56 24.55 -21.90
CA LEU A 52 35.96 25.85 -21.77
C LEU A 52 36.91 26.81 -21.04
N LYS A 53 36.94 28.07 -21.47
CA LYS A 53 37.96 29.03 -21.02
C LYS A 53 37.69 29.55 -19.61
N THR A 54 36.43 29.70 -19.21
CA THR A 54 36.06 30.31 -17.91
C THR A 54 35.18 29.38 -17.08
N ASP A 55 35.24 29.55 -15.75
CA ASP A 55 34.40 28.81 -14.81
C ASP A 55 32.91 29.13 -14.97
N GLU A 56 32.61 30.38 -15.32
CA GLU A 56 31.23 30.78 -15.65
C GLU A 56 30.67 29.98 -16.83
N GLN A 57 31.47 29.79 -17.91
CA GLN A 57 31.07 28.95 -19.03
C GLN A 57 30.82 27.48 -18.61
N ARG A 58 31.63 26.96 -17.67
CA ARG A 58 31.45 25.59 -17.14
C ARG A 58 30.18 25.51 -16.32
N LEU A 59 29.98 26.43 -15.39
CA LEU A 59 28.79 26.48 -14.54
C LEU A 59 27.50 26.57 -15.35
N ASN A 60 27.45 27.41 -16.38
CA ASN A 60 26.29 27.57 -17.26
C ASN A 60 25.90 26.27 -18.01
N LYS A 61 26.82 25.27 -18.12
CA LYS A 61 26.46 23.95 -18.64
C LYS A 61 25.64 23.12 -17.66
N VAL A 62 25.88 23.29 -16.37
CA VAL A 62 25.23 22.53 -15.30
C VAL A 62 24.05 23.31 -14.70
N ILE A 63 24.23 24.59 -14.43
CA ILE A 63 23.20 25.45 -13.85
C ILE A 63 22.27 25.96 -14.97
N ASN A 64 21.32 25.09 -15.35
CA ASN A 64 20.30 25.38 -16.35
C ASN A 64 18.91 24.99 -15.80
N GLU A 65 17.86 25.34 -16.52
CA GLU A 65 16.47 25.12 -16.09
C GLU A 65 16.16 23.63 -15.86
N ASP A 66 16.56 22.75 -16.79
CA ASP A 66 16.32 21.30 -16.71
C ASP A 66 16.99 20.71 -15.44
N ASN A 67 18.24 21.07 -15.16
CA ASN A 67 18.99 20.56 -14.01
C ASN A 67 18.46 21.14 -12.69
N ASN A 68 18.07 22.43 -12.65
CA ASN A 68 17.44 23.03 -11.49
C ASN A 68 16.09 22.36 -11.18
N SER A 69 15.29 22.09 -12.22
CA SER A 69 14.03 21.37 -12.06
C SER A 69 14.23 19.97 -11.49
N TYR A 70 15.28 19.27 -11.94
CA TYR A 70 15.63 17.95 -11.43
C TYR A 70 16.13 18.01 -9.98
N PHE A 71 16.98 18.99 -9.64
CA PHE A 71 17.43 19.22 -8.26
C PHE A 71 16.26 19.47 -7.30
N LYS A 72 15.35 20.36 -7.70
CA LYS A 72 14.10 20.60 -6.96
C LYS A 72 13.27 19.33 -6.80
N PHE A 73 13.12 18.53 -7.88
CA PHE A 73 12.41 17.26 -7.83
C PHE A 73 13.06 16.29 -6.81
N LEU A 74 14.39 16.20 -6.75
CA LEU A 74 15.09 15.37 -5.76
C LEU A 74 14.74 15.79 -4.32
N ASN A 75 14.64 17.11 -4.08
CA ASN A 75 14.21 17.63 -2.79
C ASN A 75 12.75 17.32 -2.49
N ASP A 76 11.84 17.57 -3.44
CA ASP A 76 10.41 17.38 -3.27
C ASP A 76 10.01 15.90 -3.07
N LYS A 77 10.80 14.97 -3.60
CA LYS A 77 10.54 13.52 -3.47
C LYS A 77 10.96 12.91 -2.14
N GLN A 78 11.74 13.60 -1.31
CA GLN A 78 12.20 13.06 -0.02
C GLN A 78 11.05 12.54 0.84
N GLY A 79 11.16 11.27 1.26
CA GLY A 79 10.13 10.60 2.06
C GLY A 79 8.82 10.33 1.31
N LYS A 80 8.77 10.54 -0.02
CA LYS A 80 7.59 10.33 -0.86
C LYS A 80 7.87 9.30 -1.95
N SER A 81 6.87 8.52 -2.29
CA SER A 81 6.92 7.66 -3.48
C SER A 81 6.69 8.49 -4.74
N VAL A 82 7.49 8.20 -5.77
CA VAL A 82 7.33 8.84 -7.08
C VAL A 82 6.40 7.99 -7.94
N ILE A 83 5.34 8.60 -8.42
CA ILE A 83 4.32 7.93 -9.25
C ILE A 83 4.43 8.47 -10.68
N ASP A 84 4.31 7.56 -11.65
CA ASP A 84 4.21 7.92 -13.07
C ASP A 84 2.97 8.80 -13.32
N PRO A 85 3.04 9.84 -14.18
CA PRO A 85 1.93 10.73 -14.45
C PRO A 85 0.67 10.01 -14.98
N VAL A 86 0.83 8.95 -15.78
CA VAL A 86 -0.31 8.18 -16.33
C VAL A 86 -0.96 7.37 -15.19
N ILE A 87 -0.15 6.74 -14.35
CA ILE A 87 -0.66 6.02 -13.17
C ILE A 87 -1.38 7.00 -12.24
N TYR A 88 -0.81 8.18 -11.99
CA TYR A 88 -1.44 9.21 -11.18
C TYR A 88 -2.80 9.66 -11.73
N ALA A 89 -2.88 9.89 -13.05
CA ALA A 89 -4.14 10.27 -13.70
C ALA A 89 -5.19 9.16 -13.55
N ASN A 90 -4.82 7.89 -13.72
CA ASN A 90 -5.71 6.75 -13.55
C ASN A 90 -6.19 6.61 -12.10
N ILE A 91 -5.28 6.79 -11.13
CA ILE A 91 -5.65 6.80 -9.70
C ILE A 91 -6.66 7.91 -9.40
N LYS A 92 -6.44 9.11 -9.97
CA LYS A 92 -7.36 10.22 -9.76
C LYS A 92 -8.76 9.92 -10.30
N ILE A 93 -8.85 9.37 -11.52
CA ILE A 93 -10.14 8.93 -12.09
C ILE A 93 -10.80 7.90 -11.15
N ALA A 94 -10.05 6.89 -10.71
CA ALA A 94 -10.57 5.86 -9.82
C ALA A 94 -11.10 6.45 -8.49
N VAL A 95 -10.39 7.42 -7.91
CA VAL A 95 -10.81 8.13 -6.69
C VAL A 95 -12.08 8.95 -6.93
N ASP A 96 -12.15 9.67 -8.05
CA ASP A 96 -13.31 10.48 -8.41
C ASP A 96 -14.55 9.58 -8.61
N GLU A 97 -14.42 8.42 -9.25
CA GLU A 97 -15.49 7.43 -9.41
C GLU A 97 -15.93 6.81 -8.07
N ILE A 98 -14.98 6.49 -7.17
CA ILE A 98 -15.30 6.02 -5.82
C ILE A 98 -16.12 7.07 -5.08
N LYS A 99 -15.72 8.34 -5.12
CA LYS A 99 -16.42 9.44 -4.45
C LYS A 99 -17.79 9.75 -5.07
N ALA A 100 -17.99 9.44 -6.34
CA ALA A 100 -19.28 9.57 -7.02
C ALA A 100 -20.24 8.41 -6.68
N ASN A 101 -19.73 7.31 -6.11
CA ASN A 101 -20.55 6.15 -5.74
C ASN A 101 -21.08 6.28 -4.32
N GLU A 102 -22.33 6.76 -4.18
CA GLU A 102 -22.97 7.00 -2.88
C GLU A 102 -23.01 5.75 -1.99
N ASN A 103 -23.26 4.57 -2.56
CA ASN A 103 -23.28 3.32 -1.79
C ASN A 103 -21.92 3.00 -1.17
N VAL A 104 -20.84 3.20 -1.91
CA VAL A 104 -19.48 2.97 -1.40
C VAL A 104 -19.08 4.04 -0.41
N CYS A 105 -19.42 5.31 -0.66
CA CYS A 105 -19.18 6.40 0.29
C CYS A 105 -19.89 6.14 1.63
N ASN A 106 -21.14 5.72 1.60
CA ASN A 106 -21.91 5.37 2.80
C ASN A 106 -21.31 4.15 3.52
N LEU A 107 -20.93 3.11 2.78
CA LEU A 107 -20.33 1.89 3.34
C LEU A 107 -19.01 2.16 4.08
N MET A 108 -18.15 2.98 3.48
CA MET A 108 -16.82 3.28 3.99
C MET A 108 -16.75 4.57 4.79
N GLN A 109 -17.85 5.33 4.87
CA GLN A 109 -17.94 6.66 5.50
C GLN A 109 -16.92 7.66 4.89
N ILE A 110 -16.81 7.67 3.56
CA ILE A 110 -15.87 8.56 2.83
C ILE A 110 -16.47 9.98 2.80
N ASP A 111 -15.69 10.97 3.26
CA ASP A 111 -16.09 12.38 3.31
C ASP A 111 -17.43 12.62 4.06
N ILE A 112 -17.80 11.70 4.97
CA ILE A 112 -19.01 11.76 5.82
C ILE A 112 -18.57 11.94 7.26
N GLU A 113 -19.19 12.89 7.97
CA GLU A 113 -19.02 13.02 9.42
C GLU A 113 -19.73 11.85 10.11
N PRO A 114 -19.03 11.01 10.87
CA PRO A 114 -19.65 9.85 11.52
C PRO A 114 -20.76 10.29 12.50
N ALA A 115 -21.88 9.58 12.46
CA ALA A 115 -22.95 9.80 13.42
C ALA A 115 -22.52 9.41 14.85
N GLU A 116 -23.26 9.90 15.85
CA GLU A 116 -23.01 9.50 17.25
C GLU A 116 -23.10 7.97 17.40
N GLY A 117 -22.10 7.38 18.04
CA GLY A 117 -21.98 5.93 18.20
C GLY A 117 -21.37 5.19 16.99
N VAL A 118 -20.87 5.92 16.00
CA VAL A 118 -20.14 5.33 14.86
C VAL A 118 -18.66 5.71 14.93
N GLU A 119 -17.79 4.71 14.84
CA GLU A 119 -16.33 4.88 14.76
C GLU A 119 -15.84 4.46 13.38
N VAL A 120 -14.91 5.21 12.79
CA VAL A 120 -14.33 4.93 11.46
C VAL A 120 -12.82 4.86 11.57
N PHE A 121 -12.23 3.81 11.02
CA PHE A 121 -10.80 3.59 10.99
C PHE A 121 -10.36 3.29 9.56
N ASN A 122 -9.35 4.02 9.07
CA ASN A 122 -8.74 3.79 7.77
C ASN A 122 -7.29 3.32 7.96
N GLU A 123 -6.80 2.44 7.07
CA GLU A 123 -5.44 1.89 7.11
C GLU A 123 -5.07 1.34 8.51
N LEU A 124 -6.00 0.59 9.11
CA LEU A 124 -5.89 0.15 10.49
C LEU A 124 -4.89 -1.01 10.64
N MET A 125 -3.76 -0.74 11.26
CA MET A 125 -2.73 -1.74 11.54
C MET A 125 -3.08 -2.57 12.78
N LEU A 126 -3.36 -3.85 12.60
CA LEU A 126 -3.75 -4.76 13.67
C LEU A 126 -2.75 -5.90 13.87
N LYS A 127 -2.64 -6.37 15.13
CA LYS A 127 -1.83 -7.54 15.51
C LYS A 127 -2.60 -8.39 16.52
N MET A 128 -2.56 -9.70 16.30
CA MET A 128 -3.16 -10.68 17.21
C MET A 128 -2.14 -11.79 17.50
N PRO A 129 -1.53 -11.81 18.70
CA PRO A 129 -0.71 -12.94 19.11
C PRO A 129 -1.61 -14.17 19.31
N SER A 130 -1.08 -15.36 19.03
CA SER A 130 -1.79 -16.61 19.29
C SER A 130 -1.15 -17.38 20.43
N LYS A 131 -1.97 -17.94 21.32
CA LYS A 131 -1.52 -18.88 22.35
C LYS A 131 -1.53 -20.34 21.87
N LYS A 132 -2.25 -20.61 20.78
CA LYS A 132 -2.46 -21.97 20.23
C LYS A 132 -1.60 -22.26 19.00
N LEU A 133 -1.18 -21.22 18.29
CA LEU A 133 -0.36 -21.35 17.08
C LEU A 133 1.06 -20.88 17.41
N PRO A 134 2.08 -21.41 16.73
CA PRO A 134 3.47 -20.99 16.92
C PRO A 134 3.78 -19.61 16.34
N PHE A 135 2.78 -18.93 15.79
CA PHE A 135 2.85 -17.58 15.20
C PHE A 135 1.56 -16.80 15.51
N GLY A 136 1.63 -15.49 15.37
CA GLY A 136 0.46 -14.60 15.43
C GLY A 136 0.08 -14.07 14.04
N PHE A 137 -0.96 -13.25 14.02
CA PHE A 137 -1.43 -12.56 12.80
C PHE A 137 -1.18 -11.08 12.90
N LYS A 138 -0.96 -10.47 11.74
CA LYS A 138 -0.92 -9.01 11.55
C LYS A 138 -1.54 -8.66 10.20
N GLY A 139 -2.12 -7.48 10.10
CA GLY A 139 -2.66 -6.96 8.85
C GLY A 139 -2.90 -5.47 8.94
N ALA A 140 -2.97 -4.82 7.78
CA ALA A 140 -3.52 -3.49 7.60
C ALA A 140 -4.88 -3.66 6.96
N VAL A 141 -5.94 -3.20 7.63
CA VAL A 141 -7.31 -3.25 7.13
C VAL A 141 -7.63 -1.89 6.53
N ASP A 142 -8.04 -1.85 5.27
CA ASP A 142 -8.20 -0.59 4.54
C ASP A 142 -9.25 0.31 5.21
N ASN A 143 -10.40 -0.26 5.60
CA ASN A 143 -11.43 0.50 6.29
C ASN A 143 -12.24 -0.39 7.25
N VAL A 144 -12.51 0.12 8.44
CA VAL A 144 -13.38 -0.50 9.46
C VAL A 144 -14.34 0.55 9.96
N VAL A 145 -15.63 0.26 9.87
CA VAL A 145 -16.70 1.09 10.46
C VAL A 145 -17.38 0.30 11.57
N ILE A 146 -17.43 0.85 12.77
CA ILE A 146 -18.06 0.24 13.94
C ILE A 146 -19.30 1.06 14.30
N ASP A 147 -20.46 0.48 14.09
CA ASP A 147 -21.72 1.07 14.52
C ASP A 147 -22.19 0.42 15.84
N HIS A 148 -22.02 1.14 16.93
CA HIS A 148 -22.43 0.70 18.26
C HIS A 148 -23.95 0.68 18.43
N ASN A 149 -24.68 1.45 17.63
CA ASN A 149 -26.15 1.55 17.74
C ASN A 149 -26.80 0.28 17.20
N THR A 150 -26.26 -0.26 16.12
CA THR A 150 -26.74 -1.51 15.48
C THR A 150 -25.92 -2.73 15.87
N GLN A 151 -24.86 -2.56 16.66
CA GLN A 151 -23.87 -3.60 16.99
C GLN A 151 -23.33 -4.28 15.72
N THR A 152 -22.98 -3.47 14.72
CA THR A 152 -22.47 -3.97 13.43
C THR A 152 -21.04 -3.44 13.20
N ILE A 153 -20.16 -4.32 12.74
CA ILE A 153 -18.81 -3.97 12.28
C ILE A 153 -18.73 -4.25 10.78
N PHE A 154 -18.47 -3.22 10.00
CA PHE A 154 -18.19 -3.34 8.58
C PHE A 154 -16.67 -3.35 8.38
N ILE A 155 -16.17 -4.36 7.68
CA ILE A 155 -14.77 -4.51 7.30
C ILE A 155 -14.72 -4.42 5.79
N THR A 156 -14.12 -3.36 5.27
CA THR A 156 -14.06 -3.12 3.83
C THR A 156 -12.61 -3.16 3.37
N ASP A 157 -12.39 -3.84 2.26
CA ASP A 157 -11.09 -3.97 1.63
C ASP A 157 -11.21 -3.56 0.16
N LEU A 158 -10.37 -2.60 -0.27
CA LEU A 158 -10.39 -2.03 -1.61
C LEU A 158 -9.53 -2.86 -2.56
N LYS A 159 -10.09 -3.29 -3.68
CA LYS A 159 -9.40 -4.10 -4.67
C LYS A 159 -9.43 -3.45 -6.06
N THR A 160 -8.27 -3.39 -6.70
CA THR A 160 -8.19 -3.05 -8.12
C THR A 160 -8.13 -4.33 -8.95
N LEU A 161 -8.91 -4.38 -10.03
CA LEU A 161 -9.03 -5.56 -10.89
C LEU A 161 -8.64 -5.22 -12.32
N GLY A 162 -7.60 -5.88 -12.85
CA GLY A 162 -7.16 -5.72 -14.25
C GLY A 162 -8.04 -6.43 -15.28
N LYS A 163 -9.17 -7.03 -14.84
CA LYS A 163 -10.17 -7.72 -15.65
C LYS A 163 -11.52 -7.00 -15.56
N ASN A 164 -12.58 -7.61 -16.07
CA ASN A 164 -13.94 -7.06 -15.89
C ASN A 164 -14.46 -7.41 -14.49
N ILE A 165 -15.37 -6.60 -13.98
CA ILE A 165 -15.88 -6.70 -12.61
C ILE A 165 -16.48 -8.09 -12.29
N GLN A 166 -17.13 -8.73 -13.26
CA GLN A 166 -17.71 -10.08 -13.12
C GLN A 166 -16.68 -11.19 -12.90
N ASP A 167 -15.40 -10.94 -13.20
CA ASP A 167 -14.32 -11.92 -13.04
C ASP A 167 -13.71 -11.86 -11.62
N PHE A 168 -14.23 -11.01 -10.74
CA PHE A 168 -13.71 -10.85 -9.38
C PHE A 168 -13.82 -12.13 -8.53
N PRO A 169 -14.90 -12.94 -8.59
CA PRO A 169 -14.97 -14.19 -7.84
C PRO A 169 -13.79 -15.15 -8.13
N ASP A 170 -13.34 -15.24 -9.39
CA ASP A 170 -12.14 -16.03 -9.75
C ASP A 170 -10.87 -15.46 -9.09
N SER A 171 -10.80 -14.14 -8.96
CA SER A 171 -9.67 -13.45 -8.31
C SER A 171 -9.64 -13.72 -6.80
N VAL A 172 -10.81 -13.87 -6.15
CA VAL A 172 -10.92 -14.24 -4.72
C VAL A 172 -10.24 -15.60 -4.48
N GLU A 173 -10.46 -16.57 -5.37
CA GLU A 173 -9.83 -17.89 -5.27
C GLU A 173 -8.35 -17.85 -5.69
N TYR A 174 -8.02 -17.19 -6.78
CA TYR A 174 -6.65 -17.14 -7.30
C TYR A 174 -5.69 -16.45 -6.33
N TYR A 175 -6.02 -15.25 -5.86
CA TYR A 175 -5.19 -14.46 -4.94
C TYR A 175 -5.42 -14.81 -3.46
N LYS A 176 -6.33 -15.76 -3.17
CA LYS A 176 -6.67 -16.18 -1.80
C LYS A 176 -7.24 -15.03 -0.95
N TYR A 177 -7.99 -14.10 -1.55
CA TYR A 177 -8.64 -13.01 -0.81
C TYR A 177 -9.59 -13.53 0.28
N TRP A 178 -10.13 -14.74 0.12
CA TRP A 178 -10.89 -15.40 1.16
C TRP A 178 -10.10 -15.61 2.46
N MET A 179 -8.79 -15.91 2.39
CA MET A 179 -7.94 -15.99 3.59
C MET A 179 -7.74 -14.62 4.24
N GLN A 180 -7.54 -13.57 3.43
CA GLN A 180 -7.43 -12.20 3.91
C GLN A 180 -8.69 -11.78 4.65
N ALA A 181 -9.88 -12.05 4.10
CA ALA A 181 -11.17 -11.75 4.72
C ALA A 181 -11.30 -12.43 6.10
N VAL A 182 -10.95 -13.72 6.20
CA VAL A 182 -10.99 -14.45 7.48
C VAL A 182 -10.01 -13.85 8.48
N ILE A 183 -8.77 -13.58 8.07
CA ILE A 183 -7.75 -12.98 8.94
C ILE A 183 -8.20 -11.60 9.44
N TYR A 184 -8.71 -10.75 8.56
CA TYR A 184 -9.19 -9.41 8.92
C TYR A 184 -10.36 -9.48 9.90
N LYS A 185 -11.32 -10.37 9.67
CA LYS A 185 -12.42 -10.61 10.62
C LYS A 185 -11.89 -10.98 12.01
N HIS A 186 -10.94 -11.93 12.10
CA HIS A 186 -10.35 -12.34 13.38
C HIS A 186 -9.57 -11.21 14.05
N LEU A 187 -8.78 -10.43 13.30
CA LEU A 187 -8.03 -9.29 13.83
C LEU A 187 -8.95 -8.23 14.42
N VAL A 188 -10.01 -7.87 13.69
CA VAL A 188 -11.00 -6.86 14.09
C VAL A 188 -11.81 -7.32 15.30
N ILE A 189 -12.29 -8.57 15.31
CA ILE A 189 -12.99 -9.16 16.47
C ILE A 189 -12.08 -9.14 17.70
N ASN A 190 -10.81 -9.54 17.55
CA ASN A 190 -9.88 -9.52 18.67
C ASN A 190 -9.67 -8.12 19.23
N GLU A 191 -9.50 -7.12 18.38
CA GLU A 191 -9.22 -5.73 18.79
C GLU A 191 -10.41 -5.06 19.46
N PHE A 192 -11.57 -5.14 18.85
CA PHE A 192 -12.72 -4.33 19.24
C PHE A 192 -13.72 -5.06 20.13
N LEU A 193 -13.71 -6.39 20.11
CA LEU A 193 -14.63 -7.19 20.94
C LEU A 193 -13.89 -7.97 22.02
N THR A 194 -13.00 -8.89 21.66
CA THR A 194 -12.36 -9.80 22.63
C THR A 194 -11.52 -9.05 23.67
N LYS A 195 -10.70 -8.09 23.29
CA LYS A 195 -9.91 -7.27 24.21
C LYS A 195 -10.76 -6.37 25.12
N LYS A 196 -12.01 -6.09 24.72
CA LYS A 196 -12.96 -5.27 25.47
C LYS A 196 -14.00 -6.12 26.21
N ASP A 197 -13.77 -7.42 26.35
CA ASP A 197 -14.66 -8.41 27.00
C ASP A 197 -16.10 -8.40 26.42
N LYS A 198 -16.25 -8.08 25.14
CA LYS A 198 -17.51 -8.12 24.41
C LYS A 198 -17.66 -9.46 23.69
N SER A 199 -18.87 -10.03 23.72
CA SER A 199 -19.17 -11.24 22.98
C SER A 199 -19.31 -10.94 21.48
N SER A 200 -18.56 -11.64 20.63
CA SER A 200 -18.70 -11.51 19.19
C SER A 200 -20.02 -12.06 18.64
N LYS A 201 -20.77 -12.83 19.46
CA LYS A 201 -22.10 -13.36 19.09
C LYS A 201 -23.17 -12.29 19.07
N ASP A 202 -22.95 -11.20 19.79
CA ASP A 202 -23.90 -10.08 19.90
C ASP A 202 -23.64 -9.04 18.79
N TRP A 203 -22.64 -9.26 17.94
CA TRP A 203 -22.25 -8.34 16.89
C TRP A 203 -22.39 -8.94 15.51
N ASN A 204 -22.95 -8.19 14.60
CA ASN A 204 -22.95 -8.53 13.18
C ASN A 204 -21.62 -8.08 12.53
N ILE A 205 -20.90 -9.00 11.91
CA ILE A 205 -19.64 -8.71 11.23
C ILE A 205 -19.84 -8.87 9.73
N VAL A 206 -19.75 -7.78 9.01
CA VAL A 206 -19.94 -7.71 7.56
C VAL A 206 -18.59 -7.47 6.90
N VAL A 207 -18.20 -8.34 5.99
CA VAL A 207 -16.97 -8.18 5.18
C VAL A 207 -17.36 -7.89 3.74
N THR A 208 -16.77 -6.84 3.17
CA THR A 208 -17.05 -6.40 1.81
C THR A 208 -15.77 -6.09 1.06
N PHE A 209 -15.64 -6.58 -0.16
CA PHE A 209 -14.63 -6.15 -1.11
C PHE A 209 -15.23 -5.05 -2.00
N VAL A 210 -14.70 -3.84 -1.91
CA VAL A 210 -15.01 -2.78 -2.87
C VAL A 210 -14.05 -2.90 -4.02
N VAL A 211 -14.57 -3.27 -5.18
CA VAL A 211 -13.75 -3.60 -6.35
C VAL A 211 -13.92 -2.53 -7.42
N ILE A 212 -12.80 -2.01 -7.92
CA ILE A 212 -12.76 -1.18 -9.11
C ILE A 212 -12.06 -1.95 -10.24
N ASP A 213 -12.72 -2.08 -11.39
CA ASP A 213 -12.20 -2.81 -12.53
C ASP A 213 -11.38 -1.93 -13.49
N LYS A 214 -10.82 -2.53 -14.54
CA LYS A 214 -10.05 -1.83 -15.59
C LYS A 214 -10.83 -0.76 -16.36
N ASN A 215 -12.17 -0.75 -16.26
CA ASN A 215 -13.05 0.22 -16.91
C ASN A 215 -13.57 1.26 -15.90
N ASN A 216 -13.02 1.27 -14.67
CA ASN A 216 -13.46 2.08 -13.55
C ASN A 216 -14.90 1.80 -13.07
N LEU A 217 -15.45 0.61 -13.38
CA LEU A 217 -16.67 0.15 -12.76
C LEU A 217 -16.39 -0.24 -11.32
N ILE A 218 -17.25 0.23 -10.42
CA ILE A 218 -17.12 -0.01 -8.98
C ILE A 218 -18.28 -0.86 -8.51
N TYR A 219 -17.97 -1.92 -7.75
CA TYR A 219 -19.00 -2.77 -7.17
C TYR A 219 -18.56 -3.31 -5.79
N PRO A 220 -19.42 -3.18 -4.76
CA PRO A 220 -19.19 -3.78 -3.46
C PRO A 220 -19.65 -5.24 -3.44
N PHE A 221 -18.72 -6.17 -3.31
CA PHE A 221 -19.00 -7.60 -3.14
C PHE A 221 -19.06 -7.93 -1.65
N GLN A 222 -20.24 -7.98 -1.10
CA GLN A 222 -20.42 -8.42 0.28
C GLN A 222 -20.27 -9.92 0.39
N VAL A 223 -19.47 -10.38 1.34
CA VAL A 223 -19.26 -11.80 1.62
C VAL A 223 -20.48 -12.34 2.38
N SER A 224 -21.11 -13.41 1.87
CA SER A 224 -22.24 -14.03 2.56
C SER A 224 -21.79 -14.77 3.83
N GLN A 225 -22.71 -15.00 4.75
CA GLN A 225 -22.42 -15.77 5.96
C GLN A 225 -21.99 -17.20 5.64
N GLU A 226 -22.63 -17.83 4.65
CA GLU A 226 -22.30 -19.17 4.18
C GLU A 226 -20.87 -19.25 3.65
N SER A 227 -20.49 -18.30 2.79
CA SER A 227 -19.13 -18.19 2.27
C SER A 227 -18.11 -17.98 3.40
N MET A 228 -18.41 -17.12 4.36
CA MET A 228 -17.53 -16.87 5.49
C MET A 228 -17.33 -18.13 6.35
N ILE A 229 -18.38 -18.88 6.64
CA ILE A 229 -18.31 -20.15 7.39
C ILE A 229 -17.42 -21.17 6.65
N GLU A 230 -17.61 -21.29 5.33
CA GLU A 230 -16.81 -22.19 4.51
C GLU A 230 -15.33 -21.77 4.51
N TRP A 231 -15.07 -20.47 4.36
CA TRP A 231 -13.70 -19.92 4.36
C TRP A 231 -13.01 -20.11 5.71
N GLU A 232 -13.71 -19.95 6.82
CA GLU A 232 -13.16 -20.21 8.17
C GLU A 232 -12.80 -21.70 8.34
N LYS A 233 -13.62 -22.61 7.81
CA LYS A 233 -13.31 -24.03 7.82
C LYS A 233 -12.07 -24.35 6.98
N ARG A 234 -12.00 -23.85 5.75
CA ARG A 234 -10.83 -24.00 4.87
C ARG A 234 -9.57 -23.39 5.51
N PHE A 235 -9.72 -22.21 6.13
CA PHE A 235 -8.62 -21.55 6.82
C PHE A 235 -8.06 -22.38 7.97
N THR A 236 -8.93 -23.06 8.72
CA THR A 236 -8.49 -23.97 9.80
C THR A 236 -7.61 -25.10 9.26
N GLU A 237 -7.90 -25.67 8.10
CA GLU A 237 -7.04 -26.68 7.47
C GLU A 237 -5.70 -26.09 7.01
N VAL A 238 -5.72 -24.92 6.38
CA VAL A 238 -4.48 -24.20 6.02
C VAL A 238 -3.61 -23.92 7.25
N LEU A 239 -4.21 -23.54 8.38
CA LEU A 239 -3.46 -23.29 9.63
C LEU A 239 -2.76 -24.55 10.17
N LYS A 240 -3.33 -25.74 10.00
CA LYS A 240 -2.66 -27.00 10.38
C LYS A 240 -1.40 -27.19 9.54
N GLU A 241 -1.51 -27.03 8.23
CA GLU A 241 -0.39 -27.16 7.30
C GLU A 241 0.71 -26.14 7.59
N VAL A 242 0.34 -24.86 7.70
CA VAL A 242 1.30 -23.77 7.98
C VAL A 242 1.97 -23.98 9.34
N SER A 243 1.22 -24.42 10.37
CA SER A 243 1.77 -24.68 11.70
C SER A 243 2.78 -25.82 11.68
N TYR A 244 2.50 -26.90 10.97
CA TYR A 244 3.41 -28.01 10.77
C TYR A 244 4.73 -27.55 10.16
N HIS A 245 4.68 -26.92 8.99
CA HIS A 245 5.88 -26.45 8.30
C HIS A 245 6.64 -25.35 9.08
N TYR A 246 5.90 -24.53 9.83
CA TYR A 246 6.54 -23.51 10.69
C TYR A 246 7.38 -24.13 11.82
N VAL A 247 6.88 -25.22 12.42
CA VAL A 247 7.54 -25.91 13.54
C VAL A 247 8.66 -26.82 13.03
N GLU A 248 8.35 -27.70 12.07
CA GLU A 248 9.28 -28.71 11.60
C GLU A 248 10.37 -28.15 10.69
N LYS A 249 10.15 -26.96 10.08
CA LYS A 249 11.06 -26.35 9.09
C LYS A 249 11.33 -27.24 7.87
N ASP A 250 10.47 -28.23 7.63
CA ASP A 250 10.54 -29.12 6.49
C ASP A 250 9.55 -28.66 5.42
N TYR A 251 10.08 -28.28 4.26
CA TYR A 251 9.32 -27.80 3.11
C TYR A 251 9.53 -28.69 1.88
N ASN A 252 10.17 -29.86 2.05
CA ASN A 252 10.52 -30.74 0.94
C ASN A 252 9.32 -31.55 0.44
N LEU A 253 8.36 -31.83 1.33
CA LEU A 253 7.14 -32.58 1.01
C LEU A 253 5.90 -31.73 1.32
N PRO A 254 4.86 -31.84 0.47
CA PRO A 254 3.53 -31.34 0.82
C PRO A 254 3.04 -31.92 2.14
N TYR A 255 2.33 -31.14 2.95
CA TYR A 255 1.82 -31.54 4.26
C TYR A 255 1.08 -32.87 4.27
N ALA A 256 0.22 -33.09 3.28
CA ALA A 256 -0.56 -34.34 3.16
C ALA A 256 0.33 -35.58 3.02
N LEU A 257 1.46 -35.47 2.33
CA LEU A 257 2.44 -36.56 2.20
C LEU A 257 3.29 -36.68 3.46
N ALA A 258 3.74 -35.57 4.03
CA ALA A 258 4.55 -35.56 5.25
C ALA A 258 3.81 -36.19 6.43
N CYS A 259 2.49 -35.99 6.52
CA CYS A 259 1.64 -36.52 7.57
C CYS A 259 0.93 -37.85 7.20
N ASN A 260 1.28 -38.48 6.07
CA ASN A 260 0.65 -39.72 5.58
C ASN A 260 -0.89 -39.67 5.49
N THR A 261 -1.43 -38.48 5.13
CA THR A 261 -2.87 -38.26 5.04
C THR A 261 -3.43 -38.46 3.61
N VAL A 262 -2.54 -38.76 2.65
CA VAL A 262 -2.96 -39.06 1.27
C VAL A 262 -3.59 -40.45 1.23
N LYS A 263 -4.86 -40.53 0.86
CA LYS A 263 -5.52 -41.79 0.55
C LYS A 263 -5.28 -42.09 -0.94
N LEU A 264 -4.70 -43.24 -1.22
CA LEU A 264 -4.54 -43.78 -2.57
C LEU A 264 -5.86 -44.37 -3.07
#